data_739f1b081097cd3fa9b0936ccb88daf5
#
_entry.id   739f1b081097cd3fa9b0936ccb88daf5
#
_cell.length_a   1.000
_cell.length_b   1.000
_cell.length_c   1.000
_cell.angle_alpha   90.00
_cell.angle_beta   90.00
_cell.angle_gamma   90.00
#
_symmetry.space_group_name_H-M   'P 1'
#
loop_
_entity.id
_entity.type
_entity.pdbx_description
1 polymer ?
#
loop_
_entity_poly.entity_id
_entity_poly.type
_entity_poly.pdbx_seq_one_letter_code
_entity_poly.pdbx_strand_id
1 'polypeptide(L)'
;MSQQRQTMQHYLDALIKRGDFGRYFTPDVVVTVEGTGQRAAGREPAEQLIRFFHQQAFDARPELKNLLVDQDKAAIEADLARTHTGEFAGIQPTGREIRVPYAVAYDLRGEQISELRIYLPLNALVEQLAA
;
A
#
# COMPACT_ATOMS: atom_id res chain seq x y z
N MET A 1 -2.96 -4.15 -24.61
CA MET A 1 -2.88 -3.84 -23.16
C MET A 1 -3.59 -2.53 -22.88
N SER A 2 -4.38 -2.47 -21.82
CA SER A 2 -5.11 -1.25 -21.50
C SER A 2 -4.20 -0.19 -20.87
N GLN A 3 -4.61 1.08 -20.98
CA GLN A 3 -3.89 2.17 -20.31
C GLN A 3 -3.95 2.02 -18.79
N GLN A 4 -5.06 1.50 -18.26
CA GLN A 4 -5.22 1.27 -16.84
C GLN A 4 -4.22 0.23 -16.32
N ARG A 5 -4.00 -0.85 -17.07
CA ARG A 5 -2.99 -1.84 -16.70
C ARG A 5 -1.59 -1.22 -16.71
N GLN A 6 -1.29 -0.39 -17.71
CA GLN A 6 0.01 0.30 -17.77
C GLN A 6 0.18 1.23 -16.56
N THR A 7 -0.85 2.00 -16.22
CA THR A 7 -0.83 2.86 -15.04
C THR A 7 -0.51 2.06 -13.78
N MET A 8 -1.19 0.93 -13.59
CA MET A 8 -0.97 0.08 -12.42
C MET A 8 0.45 -0.48 -12.40
N GLN A 9 0.96 -0.94 -13.53
CA GLN A 9 2.32 -1.46 -13.61
C GLN A 9 3.36 -0.38 -13.29
N HIS A 10 3.20 0.83 -13.82
CA HIS A 10 4.10 1.94 -13.55
C HIS A 10 4.00 2.39 -12.09
N TYR A 11 2.79 2.46 -11.55
CA TYR A 11 2.58 2.82 -10.14
C TYR A 11 3.28 1.82 -9.21
N LEU A 12 3.06 0.52 -9.43
CA LEU A 12 3.63 -0.52 -8.58
C LEU A 12 5.16 -0.53 -8.68
N ASP A 13 5.71 -0.32 -9.87
CA ASP A 13 7.15 -0.22 -10.05
C ASP A 13 7.72 0.96 -9.27
N ALA A 14 7.09 2.12 -9.35
CA ALA A 14 7.51 3.30 -8.60
C ALA A 14 7.41 3.08 -7.08
N LEU A 15 6.35 2.41 -6.62
CA LEU A 15 6.16 2.10 -5.21
C LEU A 15 7.27 1.18 -4.68
N ILE A 16 7.57 0.12 -5.42
CA ILE A 16 8.60 -0.85 -5.04
C ILE A 16 9.98 -0.18 -5.00
N LYS A 17 10.26 0.70 -5.94
CA LYS A 17 11.51 1.44 -6.01
C LYS A 17 11.58 2.64 -5.07
N ARG A 18 10.51 2.90 -4.33
CA ARG A 18 10.36 4.06 -3.42
C ARG A 18 10.53 5.39 -4.16
N GLY A 19 10.08 5.42 -5.43
CA GLY A 19 10.10 6.63 -6.26
C GLY A 19 8.86 7.49 -6.07
N ASP A 20 8.57 8.30 -7.09
CA ASP A 20 7.44 9.23 -7.10
C ASP A 20 6.14 8.52 -7.52
N PHE A 21 5.64 7.62 -6.66
CA PHE A 21 4.44 6.87 -6.98
C PHE A 21 3.16 7.72 -6.90
N GLY A 22 3.17 8.81 -6.17
CA GLY A 22 2.01 9.69 -6.03
C GLY A 22 1.64 10.42 -7.30
N ARG A 23 2.54 10.49 -8.28
CA ARG A 23 2.22 11.10 -9.58
C ARG A 23 1.09 10.37 -10.32
N TYR A 24 0.83 9.12 -9.97
CA TYR A 24 -0.23 8.31 -10.59
C TYR A 24 -1.58 8.49 -9.91
N PHE A 25 -1.66 9.32 -8.89
CA PHE A 25 -2.89 9.60 -8.15
C PHE A 25 -3.62 10.80 -8.73
N THR A 26 -4.95 10.78 -8.68
CA THR A 26 -5.73 12.00 -8.92
C THR A 26 -5.48 13.00 -7.78
N PRO A 27 -5.69 14.31 -8.01
CA PRO A 27 -5.52 15.29 -6.93
C PRO A 27 -6.41 15.05 -5.71
N ASP A 28 -7.57 14.42 -5.91
CA ASP A 28 -8.53 14.12 -4.85
C ASP A 28 -8.51 12.66 -4.40
N VAL A 29 -7.40 11.97 -4.64
CA VAL A 29 -7.26 10.55 -4.27
C VAL A 29 -7.58 10.31 -2.80
N VAL A 30 -8.21 9.17 -2.51
CA VAL A 30 -8.50 8.74 -1.14
C VAL A 30 -7.87 7.38 -0.90
N VAL A 31 -7.16 7.26 0.21
CA VAL A 31 -6.62 5.99 0.70
C VAL A 31 -7.31 5.64 2.01
N THR A 32 -7.82 4.43 2.11
CA THR A 32 -8.43 3.90 3.33
C THR A 32 -7.72 2.61 3.73
N VAL A 33 -7.34 2.51 4.99
CA VAL A 33 -6.88 1.23 5.56
C VAL A 33 -8.11 0.59 6.21
N GLU A 34 -8.65 -0.42 5.55
CA GLU A 34 -9.91 -1.03 5.94
C GLU A 34 -9.80 -1.67 7.32
N GLY A 35 -10.86 -1.53 8.11
CA GLY A 35 -10.92 -2.09 9.45
C GLY A 35 -10.27 -1.26 10.54
N THR A 36 -9.62 -0.12 10.20
CA THR A 36 -8.90 0.69 11.20
C THR A 36 -9.49 2.09 11.37
N GLY A 37 -10.28 2.55 10.41
CA GLY A 37 -10.72 3.93 10.36
C GLY A 37 -9.68 4.92 9.83
N GLN A 38 -8.46 4.47 9.54
CA GLN A 38 -7.44 5.35 8.95
C GLN A 38 -7.80 5.68 7.51
N ARG A 39 -7.72 6.97 7.18
CA ARG A 39 -8.07 7.48 5.87
C ARG A 39 -7.25 8.73 5.57
N ALA A 40 -6.81 8.87 4.33
CA ALA A 40 -6.09 10.06 3.87
C ALA A 40 -6.70 10.52 2.56
N ALA A 41 -6.97 11.82 2.44
CA ALA A 41 -7.54 12.41 1.25
C ALA A 41 -6.55 13.42 0.67
N GLY A 42 -6.34 13.37 -0.66
CA GLY A 42 -5.37 14.19 -1.37
C GLY A 42 -4.05 13.47 -1.58
N ARG A 43 -3.30 13.91 -2.59
CA ARG A 43 -2.04 13.26 -2.99
C ARG A 43 -1.03 13.17 -1.86
N GLU A 44 -0.73 14.29 -1.23
CA GLU A 44 0.34 14.34 -0.22
C GLU A 44 0.00 13.50 1.01
N PRO A 45 -1.20 13.65 1.63
CA PRO A 45 -1.56 12.77 2.74
C PRO A 45 -1.61 11.30 2.35
N ALA A 46 -2.07 10.97 1.15
CA ALA A 46 -2.10 9.59 0.67
C ALA A 46 -0.69 9.00 0.55
N GLU A 47 0.24 9.76 -0.03
CA GLU A 47 1.64 9.33 -0.10
C GLU A 47 2.24 9.12 1.28
N GLN A 48 1.99 10.04 2.21
CA GLN A 48 2.52 9.95 3.57
C GLN A 48 2.02 8.70 4.29
N LEU A 49 0.74 8.37 4.15
CA LEU A 49 0.19 7.17 4.76
C LEU A 49 0.83 5.91 4.19
N ILE A 50 0.98 5.84 2.88
CA ILE A 50 1.59 4.68 2.23
C ILE A 50 3.07 4.56 2.60
N ARG A 51 3.82 5.66 2.62
CA ARG A 51 5.22 5.67 3.02
C ARG A 51 5.41 5.29 4.48
N PHE A 52 4.45 5.62 5.34
CA PHE A 52 4.50 5.20 6.74
C PHE A 52 4.66 3.68 6.85
N PHE A 53 3.84 2.91 6.12
CA PHE A 53 3.91 1.45 6.16
C PHE A 53 5.17 0.89 5.53
N HIS A 54 5.74 1.55 4.52
CA HIS A 54 6.85 1.00 3.76
C HIS A 54 8.22 1.49 4.22
N GLN A 55 8.30 2.68 4.83
CA GLN A 55 9.57 3.34 5.10
C GLN A 55 9.74 3.79 6.55
N GLN A 56 8.67 3.94 7.31
CA GLN A 56 8.72 4.45 8.68
C GLN A 56 8.46 3.37 9.72
N ALA A 57 7.29 2.74 9.71
CA ALA A 57 6.98 1.64 10.62
C ALA A 57 7.80 0.41 10.28
N PHE A 58 8.02 0.18 8.99
CA PHE A 58 8.76 -0.97 8.48
C PHE A 58 9.73 -0.52 7.40
N ASP A 59 10.88 -1.16 7.33
CA ASP A 59 11.70 -1.12 6.12
C ASP A 59 11.20 -2.26 5.24
N ALA A 60 10.18 -1.99 4.46
CA ALA A 60 9.42 -3.03 3.78
C ALA A 60 9.14 -2.64 2.34
N ARG A 61 8.92 -3.67 1.52
CA ARG A 61 8.47 -3.52 0.14
C ARG A 61 7.40 -4.54 -0.14
N PRO A 62 6.42 -4.21 -0.99
CA PRO A 62 5.44 -5.19 -1.40
C PRO A 62 6.10 -6.22 -2.31
N GLU A 63 5.87 -7.50 -2.01
CA GLU A 63 6.21 -8.59 -2.92
C GLU A 63 4.94 -8.97 -3.65
N LEU A 64 4.83 -8.53 -4.90
CA LEU A 64 3.62 -8.66 -5.68
C LEU A 64 3.40 -10.10 -6.12
N LYS A 65 2.20 -10.63 -5.88
CA LYS A 65 1.79 -11.97 -6.32
C LYS A 65 0.90 -11.92 -7.55
N ASN A 66 -0.11 -11.05 -7.53
CA ASN A 66 -1.07 -10.91 -8.62
C ASN A 66 -1.45 -9.47 -8.84
N LEU A 67 -1.67 -9.11 -10.10
CA LEU A 67 -2.27 -7.84 -10.50
C LEU A 67 -3.46 -8.16 -11.40
N LEU A 68 -4.64 -7.70 -10.99
CA LEU A 68 -5.88 -7.85 -11.74
C LEU A 68 -6.35 -6.47 -12.16
N VAL A 69 -6.70 -6.31 -13.42
CA VAL A 69 -7.21 -5.03 -13.95
C VAL A 69 -8.41 -5.32 -14.83
N ASP A 70 -9.52 -4.64 -14.58
CA ASP A 70 -10.72 -4.72 -15.39
C ASP A 70 -11.35 -3.33 -15.48
N GLN A 71 -11.24 -2.70 -16.65
CA GLN A 71 -11.76 -1.36 -16.91
C GLN A 71 -11.18 -0.35 -15.91
N ASP A 72 -12.03 0.28 -15.08
CA ASP A 72 -11.62 1.29 -14.11
C ASP A 72 -11.39 0.73 -12.71
N LYS A 73 -11.25 -0.59 -12.59
CA LYS A 73 -11.00 -1.28 -11.33
C LYS A 73 -9.72 -2.08 -11.42
N ALA A 74 -8.99 -2.16 -10.31
CA ALA A 74 -7.82 -3.00 -10.23
C ALA A 74 -7.70 -3.57 -8.81
N ALA A 75 -6.94 -4.63 -8.68
CA ALA A 75 -6.61 -5.20 -7.38
C ALA A 75 -5.24 -5.85 -7.43
N ILE A 76 -4.55 -5.82 -6.29
CA ILE A 76 -3.33 -6.60 -6.13
C ILE A 76 -3.45 -7.54 -4.95
N GLU A 77 -2.74 -8.65 -5.04
CA GLU A 77 -2.41 -9.51 -3.92
C GLU A 77 -0.89 -9.48 -3.77
N ALA A 78 -0.42 -9.27 -2.54
CA ALA A 78 1.01 -9.12 -2.27
C ALA A 78 1.33 -9.57 -0.85
N ASP A 79 2.61 -9.73 -0.55
CA ASP A 79 3.09 -9.85 0.82
C ASP A 79 3.79 -8.55 1.23
N LEU A 80 3.50 -8.08 2.44
CA LEU A 80 4.32 -7.06 3.09
C LEU A 80 5.41 -7.80 3.85
N ALA A 81 6.65 -7.62 3.42
CA ALA A 81 7.76 -8.39 3.93
C ALA A 81 8.93 -7.48 4.25
N ARG A 82 9.60 -7.71 5.33
CA ARG A 82 10.88 -7.20 5.82
C ARG A 82 10.80 -6.80 7.30
N THR A 83 11.49 -5.73 7.69
CA THR A 83 11.89 -5.50 9.07
C THR A 83 11.05 -4.42 9.75
N HIS A 84 10.69 -4.65 11.01
CA HIS A 84 10.01 -3.67 11.85
C HIS A 84 11.05 -2.66 12.37
N THR A 85 11.04 -1.43 11.86
CA THR A 85 12.04 -0.41 12.15
C THR A 85 11.51 0.83 12.85
N GLY A 86 10.18 1.00 12.93
CA GLY A 86 9.53 2.15 13.58
C GLY A 86 8.39 1.72 14.46
N GLU A 87 7.88 2.62 15.30
CA GLU A 87 6.74 2.30 16.14
C GLU A 87 5.51 1.97 15.30
N PHE A 88 4.83 0.88 15.64
CA PHE A 88 3.61 0.45 14.98
C PHE A 88 2.63 -0.13 15.98
N ALA A 89 1.38 0.35 15.97
CA ALA A 89 0.30 -0.10 16.87
C ALA A 89 0.73 -0.09 18.35
N GLY A 90 1.51 0.91 18.75
CA GLY A 90 2.02 1.04 20.12
C GLY A 90 3.23 0.16 20.43
N ILE A 91 3.73 -0.60 19.46
CA ILE A 91 4.88 -1.49 19.62
C ILE A 91 6.14 -0.76 19.13
N GLN A 92 7.13 -0.64 20.01
CA GLN A 92 8.42 -0.04 19.66
C GLN A 92 9.17 -0.91 18.62
N PRO A 93 10.12 -0.34 17.86
CA PRO A 93 10.84 -1.10 16.84
C PRO A 93 11.48 -2.36 17.43
N THR A 94 11.13 -3.52 16.88
CA THR A 94 11.62 -4.81 17.35
C THR A 94 12.81 -5.34 16.58
N GLY A 95 13.05 -4.81 15.37
CA GLY A 95 14.02 -5.39 14.45
C GLY A 95 13.59 -6.74 13.87
N ARG A 96 12.39 -7.21 14.18
CA ARG A 96 11.90 -8.50 13.69
C ARG A 96 11.53 -8.42 12.22
N GLU A 97 11.76 -9.52 11.51
CA GLU A 97 11.24 -9.67 10.16
C GLU A 97 9.78 -10.07 10.22
N ILE A 98 8.98 -9.46 9.34
CA ILE A 98 7.56 -9.77 9.20
C ILE A 98 7.26 -10.20 7.78
N ARG A 99 6.20 -11.00 7.64
CA ARG A 99 5.63 -11.32 6.33
C ARG A 99 4.15 -11.57 6.50
N VAL A 100 3.33 -10.71 5.93
CA VAL A 100 1.87 -10.86 5.98
C VAL A 100 1.30 -10.65 4.58
N PRO A 101 0.34 -11.49 4.16
CA PRO A 101 -0.37 -11.26 2.91
C PRO A 101 -1.33 -10.08 3.07
N TYR A 102 -1.48 -9.29 2.01
CA TYR A 102 -2.45 -8.22 1.99
C TYR A 102 -2.96 -8.00 0.57
N ALA A 103 -4.03 -7.24 0.46
CA ALA A 103 -4.63 -6.92 -0.82
C ALA A 103 -5.00 -5.44 -0.84
N VAL A 104 -4.99 -4.86 -2.03
CA VAL A 104 -5.44 -3.48 -2.25
C VAL A 104 -6.38 -3.47 -3.43
N ALA A 105 -7.52 -2.82 -3.27
CA ALA A 105 -8.45 -2.55 -4.37
C ALA A 105 -8.30 -1.10 -4.80
N TYR A 106 -8.33 -0.88 -6.10
CA TYR A 106 -8.13 0.44 -6.69
C TYR A 106 -9.30 0.83 -7.57
N ASP A 107 -9.67 2.10 -7.52
CA ASP A 107 -10.52 2.72 -8.54
C ASP A 107 -9.63 3.64 -9.37
N LEU A 108 -9.82 3.61 -10.70
CA LEU A 108 -9.09 4.48 -11.61
C LEU A 108 -10.04 5.45 -12.29
N ARG A 109 -9.52 6.63 -12.56
CA ARG A 109 -10.21 7.65 -13.35
C ARG A 109 -9.28 8.00 -14.51
N GLY A 110 -9.60 7.49 -15.71
CA GLY A 110 -8.70 7.59 -16.83
C GLY A 110 -7.39 6.85 -16.56
N GLU A 111 -6.28 7.54 -16.61
CA GLU A 111 -4.95 6.98 -16.41
C GLU A 111 -4.42 7.22 -14.99
N GLN A 112 -5.28 7.59 -14.05
CA GLN A 112 -4.87 7.88 -12.68
C GLN A 112 -5.69 7.08 -11.69
N ILE A 113 -5.08 6.85 -10.52
CA ILE A 113 -5.73 6.13 -9.42
C ILE A 113 -6.47 7.16 -8.58
N SER A 114 -7.78 6.94 -8.38
CA SER A 114 -8.63 7.86 -7.63
C SER A 114 -8.96 7.38 -6.23
N GLU A 115 -8.84 6.07 -5.97
CA GLU A 115 -9.10 5.51 -4.65
C GLU A 115 -8.29 4.25 -4.45
N LEU A 116 -7.81 4.07 -3.20
CA LEU A 116 -7.15 2.84 -2.75
C LEU A 116 -7.82 2.38 -1.47
N ARG A 117 -8.15 1.10 -1.41
CA ARG A 117 -8.68 0.45 -0.21
C ARG A 117 -7.70 -0.66 0.15
N ILE A 118 -7.00 -0.49 1.26
CA ILE A 118 -5.95 -1.40 1.70
C ILE A 118 -6.52 -2.38 2.72
N TYR A 119 -6.41 -3.66 2.43
CA TYR A 119 -6.85 -4.75 3.31
C TYR A 119 -5.62 -5.41 3.89
N LEU A 120 -5.18 -4.92 5.05
CA LEU A 120 -3.99 -5.40 5.73
C LEU A 120 -4.42 -6.15 6.99
N PRO A 121 -3.98 -7.42 7.19
CA PRO A 121 -4.37 -8.20 8.37
C PRO A 121 -3.58 -7.74 9.60
N LEU A 122 -4.05 -6.66 10.24
CA LEU A 122 -3.35 -6.01 11.34
C LEU A 122 -3.15 -6.95 12.53
N ASN A 123 -4.12 -7.81 12.82
CA ASN A 123 -4.00 -8.77 13.93
C ASN A 123 -2.82 -9.70 13.71
N ALA A 124 -2.69 -10.26 12.50
CA ALA A 124 -1.58 -11.14 12.18
C ALA A 124 -0.24 -10.41 12.27
N LEU A 125 -0.20 -9.18 11.82
CA LEU A 125 1.00 -8.35 11.88
C LEU A 125 1.41 -8.11 13.33
N VAL A 126 0.47 -7.69 14.18
CA VAL A 126 0.74 -7.44 15.60
C VAL A 126 1.20 -8.72 16.29
N GLU A 127 0.60 -9.86 15.98
CA GLU A 127 1.01 -11.15 16.55
C GLU A 127 2.46 -11.49 16.20
N GLN A 128 2.88 -11.25 14.97
CA GLN A 128 4.27 -11.47 14.57
C GLN A 128 5.23 -10.57 15.34
N LEU A 129 4.85 -9.33 15.62
CA LEU A 129 5.69 -8.39 16.35
C LEU A 129 5.75 -8.70 17.85
N ALA A 130 4.70 -9.29 18.41
CA ALA A 130 4.59 -9.59 19.83
C ALA A 130 5.18 -10.96 20.21
N ALA A 131 5.47 -11.80 19.23
CA ALA A 131 5.92 -13.18 19.46
C ALA A 131 7.32 -13.30 20.10
#